data_09d4f4c2b88f69f20e645b19cb4594d8
#
_entry.id   09d4f4c2b88f69f20e645b19cb4594d8
#
_cell.length_a   1.000
_cell.length_b   1.000
_cell.length_c   1.000
_cell.angle_alpha   90.00
_cell.angle_beta   90.00
_cell.angle_gamma   90.00
#
_symmetry.space_group_name_H-M   'P 1'
#
loop_
_entity.id
_entity.type
_entity.pdbx_description
1 polymer ?
#
loop_
_entity_poly.entity_id
_entity_poly.type
_entity_poly.pdbx_seq_one_letter_code
_entity_poly.pdbx_strand_id
1 'polypeptide(L)'
;MLTFIIIFGVIVVVHEFGHFYFAKKSGILVREFAIGMGPKIFSHIDKEGTTYTIRILPLGGYVRMAGWGDDKTEIKTGTPASLTLNKEGIVTRINLSGKQLDNTSLPINVTAYDLEDKLTITGLVLSETKTYSVDHDATIIEEDGTEIRIAPLDVQYQNASVWGRLITNFAGPMNNFILGLVVFIALAFIQGGVQDLSTNQVRVSENGPAASAGLKNNDRILQIGSHKVSNWEQLTAAVEKSTRHLEKKQKLALKIKSKEVVKTINVKPQKVDKSYIIGIMPALKTSFKDKLLGGFKLAW
;
A
#
# COMPACT_ATOMS: atom_id res chain seq x y z
N MET A 1 -2.69 -18.09 -5.73
CA MET A 1 -2.17 -17.90 -4.36
C MET A 1 -0.96 -16.95 -4.32
N LEU A 2 0.13 -17.22 -5.05
CA LEU A 2 1.33 -16.37 -5.04
C LEU A 2 1.05 -14.91 -5.40
N THR A 3 0.29 -14.67 -6.47
CA THR A 3 -0.09 -13.31 -6.91
C THR A 3 -0.83 -12.51 -5.83
N PHE A 4 -1.74 -13.18 -5.10
CA PHE A 4 -2.46 -12.56 -3.99
C PHE A 4 -1.49 -12.13 -2.88
N ILE A 5 -0.56 -13.00 -2.48
CA ILE A 5 0.44 -12.73 -1.44
C ILE A 5 1.31 -11.52 -1.84
N ILE A 6 1.74 -11.45 -3.10
CA ILE A 6 2.56 -10.32 -3.60
C ILE A 6 1.77 -9.02 -3.55
N ILE A 7 0.55 -9.00 -4.12
CA ILE A 7 -0.28 -7.79 -4.16
C ILE A 7 -0.62 -7.32 -2.74
N PHE A 8 -1.07 -8.25 -1.89
CA PHE A 8 -1.40 -7.95 -0.50
C PHE A 8 -0.18 -7.45 0.27
N GLY A 9 0.99 -8.08 0.07
CA GLY A 9 2.25 -7.65 0.68
C GLY A 9 2.63 -6.22 0.30
N VAL A 10 2.52 -5.86 -0.99
CA VAL A 10 2.79 -4.49 -1.45
C VAL A 10 1.84 -3.47 -0.80
N ILE A 11 0.54 -3.79 -0.76
CA ILE A 11 -0.49 -2.92 -0.15
C ILE A 11 -0.18 -2.69 1.34
N VAL A 12 0.17 -3.76 2.07
CA VAL A 12 0.51 -3.68 3.49
C VAL A 12 1.78 -2.87 3.71
N VAL A 13 2.85 -3.15 2.97
CA VAL A 13 4.12 -2.42 3.13
C VAL A 13 3.94 -0.92 2.86
N VAL A 14 3.19 -0.55 1.84
CA VAL A 14 2.90 0.86 1.51
C VAL A 14 2.04 1.52 2.60
N HIS A 15 1.08 0.77 3.17
CA HIS A 15 0.26 1.22 4.29
C HIS A 15 1.10 1.51 5.53
N GLU A 16 1.87 0.52 5.98
CA GLU A 16 2.73 0.65 7.16
C GLU A 16 3.80 1.71 6.99
N PHE A 17 4.36 1.84 5.77
CA PHE A 17 5.31 2.91 5.44
C PHE A 17 4.70 4.30 5.61
N GLY A 18 3.40 4.47 5.36
CA GLY A 18 2.70 5.71 5.64
C GLY A 18 2.76 6.08 7.12
N HIS A 19 2.36 5.18 7.99
CA HIS A 19 2.43 5.37 9.45
C HIS A 19 3.86 5.65 9.91
N PHE A 20 4.81 4.84 9.46
CA PHE A 20 6.23 4.98 9.76
C PHE A 20 6.78 6.36 9.40
N TYR A 21 6.60 6.79 8.16
CA TYR A 21 7.15 8.05 7.66
C TYR A 21 6.61 9.26 8.41
N PHE A 22 5.29 9.31 8.61
CA PHE A 22 4.67 10.45 9.28
C PHE A 22 4.86 10.43 10.79
N ALA A 23 5.00 9.27 11.43
CA ALA A 23 5.39 9.18 12.83
C ALA A 23 6.78 9.81 13.05
N LYS A 24 7.80 9.36 12.28
CA LYS A 24 9.16 9.94 12.36
C LYS A 24 9.17 11.44 12.07
N LYS A 25 8.44 11.90 11.06
CA LYS A 25 8.33 13.32 10.71
C LYS A 25 7.64 14.16 11.80
N SER A 26 6.81 13.54 12.62
CA SER A 26 6.09 14.18 13.75
C SER A 26 6.88 14.11 15.06
N GLY A 27 8.14 13.64 15.07
CA GLY A 27 8.97 13.50 16.26
C GLY A 27 8.61 12.28 17.12
N ILE A 28 7.77 11.38 16.62
CA ILE A 28 7.40 10.15 17.33
C ILE A 28 8.46 9.09 17.07
N LEU A 29 9.01 8.52 18.14
CA LEU A 29 9.96 7.43 18.03
C LEU A 29 9.26 6.17 17.49
N VAL A 30 9.73 5.68 16.35
CA VAL A 30 9.33 4.37 15.84
C VAL A 30 10.34 3.34 16.30
N ARG A 31 9.93 2.46 17.22
CA ARG A 31 10.77 1.41 17.79
C ARG A 31 10.97 0.25 16.83
N GLU A 32 9.91 -0.18 16.15
CA GLU A 32 9.99 -1.28 15.20
C GLU A 32 9.13 -1.01 13.96
N PHE A 33 9.68 -1.30 12.79
CA PHE A 33 8.98 -1.40 11.52
C PHE A 33 9.05 -2.85 11.04
N ALA A 34 7.94 -3.57 11.09
CA ALA A 34 7.87 -4.98 10.80
C ALA A 34 7.11 -5.27 9.51
N ILE A 35 7.72 -6.08 8.63
CA ILE A 35 7.06 -6.68 7.47
C ILE A 35 6.76 -8.13 7.79
N GLY A 36 5.48 -8.51 7.77
CA GLY A 36 5.03 -9.84 8.15
C GLY A 36 4.71 -9.97 9.64
N MET A 37 4.37 -11.18 10.04
CA MET A 37 4.03 -11.57 11.42
C MET A 37 4.77 -12.84 11.84
N GLY A 38 4.76 -13.14 13.15
CA GLY A 38 5.39 -14.35 13.72
C GLY A 38 6.89 -14.18 13.97
N PRO A 39 7.65 -15.28 14.02
CA PRO A 39 9.08 -15.25 14.32
C PRO A 39 9.89 -14.41 13.32
N LYS A 40 10.93 -13.73 13.82
CA LYS A 40 11.83 -12.90 13.02
C LYS A 40 12.76 -13.77 12.16
N ILE A 41 12.88 -13.43 10.87
CA ILE A 41 13.88 -14.00 9.94
C ILE A 41 15.09 -13.08 9.86
N PHE A 42 14.83 -11.76 9.86
CA PHE A 42 15.85 -10.73 9.73
C PHE A 42 15.52 -9.57 10.68
N SER A 43 16.57 -8.99 11.27
CA SER A 43 16.47 -7.81 12.13
C SER A 43 17.69 -6.92 11.93
N HIS A 44 17.44 -5.61 11.80
CA HIS A 44 18.47 -4.60 11.69
C HIS A 44 18.01 -3.32 12.41
N ILE A 45 18.88 -2.74 13.25
CA ILE A 45 18.61 -1.46 13.92
C ILE A 45 19.35 -0.35 13.19
N ASP A 46 18.67 0.75 12.91
CA ASP A 46 19.28 1.93 12.30
C ASP A 46 19.91 2.86 13.36
N LYS A 47 20.57 3.93 12.88
CA LYS A 47 21.23 4.94 13.76
C LYS A 47 20.24 5.77 14.59
N GLU A 48 18.97 5.80 14.20
CA GLU A 48 17.91 6.54 14.89
C GLU A 48 17.16 5.65 15.88
N GLY A 49 17.58 4.38 16.04
CA GLY A 49 17.03 3.44 17.00
C GLY A 49 15.78 2.72 16.52
N THR A 50 15.45 2.77 15.22
CA THR A 50 14.37 1.98 14.65
C THR A 50 14.86 0.58 14.28
N THR A 51 14.20 -0.45 14.77
CA THR A 51 14.45 -1.83 14.39
C THR A 51 13.59 -2.23 13.21
N TYR A 52 14.23 -2.58 12.09
CA TYR A 52 13.56 -3.13 10.90
C TYR A 52 13.55 -4.63 10.99
N THR A 53 12.37 -5.26 10.88
CA THR A 53 12.24 -6.72 10.94
C THR A 53 11.49 -7.28 9.74
N ILE A 54 11.93 -8.46 9.28
CA ILE A 54 11.20 -9.30 8.35
C ILE A 54 10.80 -10.56 9.10
N ARG A 55 9.51 -10.91 9.05
CA ARG A 55 8.93 -12.02 9.78
C ARG A 55 8.43 -13.10 8.83
N ILE A 56 8.31 -14.34 9.33
CA ILE A 56 8.09 -15.54 8.52
C ILE A 56 6.76 -15.55 7.75
N LEU A 57 5.70 -15.00 8.33
CA LEU A 57 4.38 -14.98 7.72
C LEU A 57 4.19 -13.67 6.94
N PRO A 58 4.08 -13.70 5.60
CA PRO A 58 3.91 -12.50 4.78
C PRO A 58 2.47 -11.95 4.83
N LEU A 59 1.82 -12.06 5.97
CA LEU A 59 0.46 -11.62 6.22
C LEU A 59 0.49 -10.44 7.18
N GLY A 60 0.41 -9.23 6.62
CA GLY A 60 0.39 -8.02 7.44
C GLY A 60 1.77 -7.40 7.66
N GLY A 61 1.81 -6.46 8.57
CA GLY A 61 2.96 -5.73 9.06
C GLY A 61 2.51 -4.89 10.25
N TYR A 62 3.43 -4.16 10.87
CA TYR A 62 3.08 -3.18 11.90
C TYR A 62 4.19 -2.15 12.09
N VAL A 63 3.79 -1.01 12.62
CA VAL A 63 4.70 0.05 13.08
C VAL A 63 4.51 0.19 14.59
N ARG A 64 5.52 -0.18 15.37
CA ARG A 64 5.53 -0.03 16.83
C ARG A 64 6.03 1.38 17.17
N MET A 65 5.10 2.26 17.53
CA MET A 65 5.38 3.63 17.92
C MET A 65 5.45 3.73 19.45
N ALA A 66 6.43 4.47 19.95
CA ALA A 66 6.54 4.73 21.38
C ALA A 66 5.29 5.42 21.94
N GLY A 67 4.78 4.89 23.04
CA GLY A 67 3.58 5.40 23.70
C GLY A 67 2.26 5.16 22.95
N TRP A 68 2.21 4.28 21.95
CA TRP A 68 0.99 3.85 21.27
C TRP A 68 0.53 2.49 21.82
N GLY A 69 -0.68 2.44 22.41
CA GLY A 69 -1.22 1.20 22.97
C GLY A 69 -0.37 0.67 24.14
N ASP A 70 -0.18 -0.63 24.15
CA ASP A 70 0.61 -1.33 25.18
C ASP A 70 2.11 -1.40 24.89
N ASP A 71 2.66 -0.37 24.23
CA ASP A 71 4.08 -0.31 23.86
C ASP A 71 5.02 -0.03 25.05
N LYS A 72 4.71 -0.55 26.22
CA LYS A 72 5.57 -0.42 27.40
C LYS A 72 6.34 -1.71 27.63
N THR A 73 7.67 -1.60 27.65
CA THR A 73 8.51 -2.69 28.17
C THR A 73 8.46 -2.63 29.70
N GLU A 74 7.69 -3.51 30.31
CA GLU A 74 7.62 -3.60 31.77
C GLU A 74 8.79 -4.43 32.30
N ILE A 75 9.61 -3.80 33.16
CA ILE A 75 10.66 -4.49 33.92
C ILE A 75 10.11 -4.81 35.31
N LYS A 76 9.84 -6.08 35.56
CA LYS A 76 9.35 -6.49 36.89
C LYS A 76 10.40 -6.30 37.95
N THR A 77 10.00 -5.91 39.17
CA THR A 77 10.90 -5.83 40.31
C THR A 77 11.57 -7.18 40.53
N GLY A 78 12.90 -7.17 40.72
CA GLY A 78 13.71 -8.38 40.86
C GLY A 78 14.19 -8.98 39.55
N THR A 79 13.82 -8.41 38.38
CA THR A 79 14.32 -8.89 37.08
C THR A 79 15.84 -8.72 36.99
N PRO A 80 16.58 -9.80 36.71
CA PRO A 80 18.02 -9.70 36.46
C PRO A 80 18.22 -8.99 35.10
N ALA A 81 19.10 -8.01 35.09
CA ALA A 81 19.49 -7.26 33.90
C ALA A 81 21.02 -7.06 33.88
N SER A 82 21.53 -6.77 32.68
CA SER A 82 22.93 -6.35 32.52
C SER A 82 22.97 -4.95 31.91
N LEU A 83 23.67 -4.02 32.57
CA LEU A 83 23.79 -2.64 32.15
C LEU A 83 25.10 -2.40 31.41
N THR A 84 25.07 -1.77 30.25
CA THR A 84 26.27 -1.21 29.60
C THR A 84 26.34 0.28 29.90
N LEU A 85 27.48 0.71 30.47
CA LEU A 85 27.73 2.08 30.89
C LEU A 85 28.69 2.75 29.91
N ASN A 86 28.51 4.05 29.67
CA ASN A 86 29.50 4.86 28.98
C ASN A 86 30.64 5.27 29.95
N LYS A 87 31.61 6.05 29.47
CA LYS A 87 32.76 6.53 30.28
C LYS A 87 32.37 7.43 31.45
N GLU A 88 31.17 8.00 31.40
CA GLU A 88 30.63 8.90 32.42
C GLU A 88 29.77 8.17 33.46
N GLY A 89 29.62 6.84 33.32
CA GLY A 89 28.79 6.02 34.21
C GLY A 89 27.29 6.10 33.91
N ILE A 90 26.89 6.59 32.74
CA ILE A 90 25.49 6.66 32.27
C ILE A 90 25.17 5.37 31.51
N VAL A 91 23.98 4.78 31.76
CA VAL A 91 23.51 3.56 31.12
C VAL A 91 23.12 3.85 29.68
N THR A 92 23.75 3.20 28.74
CA THR A 92 23.45 3.28 27.31
C THR A 92 22.71 2.07 26.79
N ARG A 93 22.75 0.93 27.54
CA ARG A 93 22.02 -0.30 27.14
C ARG A 93 21.60 -1.07 28.38
N ILE A 94 20.37 -1.57 28.35
CA ILE A 94 19.77 -2.43 29.37
C ILE A 94 19.45 -3.77 28.70
N ASN A 95 20.05 -4.87 29.16
CA ASN A 95 19.85 -6.19 28.58
C ASN A 95 19.02 -7.06 29.54
N LEU A 96 17.82 -7.46 29.12
CA LEU A 96 16.90 -8.34 29.85
C LEU A 96 16.91 -9.78 29.30
N SER A 97 17.60 -10.07 28.20
CA SER A 97 17.52 -11.36 27.51
C SER A 97 18.26 -12.51 28.24
N GLY A 98 18.97 -12.22 29.32
CA GLY A 98 19.79 -13.21 30.05
C GLY A 98 21.01 -13.72 29.27
N LYS A 99 21.21 -13.28 28.03
CA LYS A 99 22.41 -13.62 27.23
C LYS A 99 23.51 -12.61 27.51
N GLN A 100 24.69 -13.11 27.85
CA GLN A 100 25.87 -12.24 28.06
C GLN A 100 26.37 -11.73 26.69
N LEU A 101 26.15 -10.45 26.40
CA LEU A 101 26.50 -9.82 25.13
C LEU A 101 27.85 -9.10 25.18
N ASP A 102 28.26 -8.67 26.39
CA ASP A 102 29.51 -7.93 26.62
C ASP A 102 30.18 -8.36 27.95
N ASN A 103 31.50 -8.53 27.92
CA ASN A 103 32.29 -8.84 29.11
C ASN A 103 32.41 -7.66 30.13
N THR A 104 31.96 -6.47 29.74
CA THR A 104 32.04 -5.23 30.55
C THR A 104 30.68 -4.80 31.10
N SER A 105 29.64 -5.61 30.91
CA SER A 105 28.30 -5.29 31.41
C SER A 105 28.21 -5.47 32.94
N LEU A 106 27.53 -4.54 33.61
CA LEU A 106 27.28 -4.56 35.06
C LEU A 106 25.98 -5.35 35.34
N PRO A 107 26.07 -6.51 36.04
CA PRO A 107 24.87 -7.23 36.42
C PRO A 107 24.12 -6.49 37.53
N ILE A 108 22.80 -6.39 37.42
CA ILE A 108 21.91 -5.75 38.38
C ILE A 108 20.61 -6.52 38.53
N ASN A 109 20.07 -6.57 39.75
CA ASN A 109 18.69 -6.98 39.96
C ASN A 109 17.83 -5.71 40.11
N VAL A 110 16.99 -5.42 39.10
CA VAL A 110 16.26 -4.16 39.04
C VAL A 110 15.18 -4.11 40.13
N THR A 111 15.18 -3.04 40.90
CA THR A 111 14.19 -2.81 41.96
C THR A 111 13.23 -1.67 41.63
N ALA A 112 13.68 -0.68 40.88
CA ALA A 112 12.86 0.42 40.37
C ALA A 112 13.47 0.99 39.10
N TYR A 113 12.63 1.57 38.23
CA TYR A 113 13.11 2.27 37.07
C TYR A 113 12.11 3.37 36.68
N ASP A 114 12.59 4.38 35.99
CA ASP A 114 11.84 5.40 35.30
C ASP A 114 12.58 5.73 34.00
N LEU A 115 12.13 5.14 32.90
CA LEU A 115 12.72 5.31 31.57
C LEU A 115 11.94 6.30 30.70
N GLU A 116 10.97 6.99 31.30
CA GLU A 116 10.11 7.96 30.61
C GLU A 116 10.43 9.41 31.01
N ASP A 117 10.51 9.71 32.29
CA ASP A 117 10.66 11.08 32.82
C ASP A 117 12.05 11.31 33.44
N LYS A 118 12.40 10.58 34.53
CA LYS A 118 13.63 10.79 35.27
C LYS A 118 14.86 10.14 34.66
N LEU A 119 14.65 9.22 33.75
CA LEU A 119 15.71 8.45 33.08
C LEU A 119 16.67 7.81 34.06
N THR A 120 16.14 7.00 34.96
CA THR A 120 16.93 6.33 36.03
C THR A 120 16.57 4.85 36.12
N ILE A 121 17.56 4.04 36.53
CA ILE A 121 17.37 2.63 36.86
C ILE A 121 18.05 2.35 38.20
N THR A 122 17.33 1.72 39.11
CA THR A 122 17.82 1.38 40.47
C THR A 122 17.76 -0.12 40.64
N GLY A 123 18.75 -0.68 41.30
CA GLY A 123 18.76 -2.10 41.61
C GLY A 123 19.93 -2.50 42.52
N LEU A 124 19.97 -3.79 42.84
CA LEU A 124 20.98 -4.40 43.68
C LEU A 124 22.22 -4.80 42.86
N VAL A 125 23.37 -4.24 43.21
CA VAL A 125 24.69 -4.57 42.64
C VAL A 125 25.55 -5.04 43.80
N LEU A 126 25.98 -6.30 43.81
CA LEU A 126 26.79 -6.88 44.92
C LEU A 126 26.18 -6.60 46.30
N SER A 127 24.84 -6.72 46.47
CA SER A 127 24.09 -6.46 47.70
C SER A 127 23.94 -4.99 48.12
N GLU A 128 24.44 -4.05 47.35
CA GLU A 128 24.22 -2.61 47.54
C GLU A 128 23.15 -2.08 46.56
N THR A 129 22.25 -1.24 47.06
CA THR A 129 21.29 -0.54 46.20
C THR A 129 21.99 0.64 45.53
N LYS A 130 22.03 0.64 44.18
CA LYS A 130 22.59 1.72 43.37
C LYS A 130 21.61 2.22 42.36
N THR A 131 21.63 3.54 42.12
CA THR A 131 20.83 4.20 41.08
C THR A 131 21.77 4.76 40.02
N TYR A 132 21.45 4.48 38.78
CA TYR A 132 22.18 4.94 37.59
C TYR A 132 21.28 5.82 36.75
N SER A 133 21.86 6.89 36.19
CA SER A 133 21.22 7.68 35.13
C SER A 133 21.21 6.89 33.82
N VAL A 134 20.16 7.00 33.06
CA VAL A 134 19.99 6.33 31.75
C VAL A 134 20.06 7.38 30.67
N ASP A 135 20.79 7.08 29.60
CA ASP A 135 20.90 7.96 28.43
C ASP A 135 19.53 8.06 27.74
N HIS A 136 19.19 9.26 27.24
CA HIS A 136 17.94 9.50 26.51
C HIS A 136 17.78 8.56 25.30
N ASP A 137 18.88 8.19 24.67
CA ASP A 137 18.91 7.34 23.49
C ASP A 137 19.32 5.89 23.83
N ALA A 138 19.29 5.52 25.12
CA ALA A 138 19.60 4.16 25.55
C ALA A 138 18.69 3.12 24.88
N THR A 139 19.24 1.92 24.73
CA THR A 139 18.49 0.78 24.20
C THR A 139 18.16 -0.23 25.29
N ILE A 140 17.08 -0.97 25.09
CA ILE A 140 16.69 -2.11 25.91
C ILE A 140 16.63 -3.35 25.03
N ILE A 141 17.27 -4.44 25.47
CA ILE A 141 17.16 -5.74 24.82
C ILE A 141 16.12 -6.54 25.57
N GLU A 142 14.98 -6.79 24.93
CA GLU A 142 13.85 -7.53 25.47
C GLU A 142 14.21 -9.04 25.62
N GLU A 143 13.39 -9.79 26.35
CA GLU A 143 13.62 -11.22 26.61
C GLU A 143 13.75 -12.05 25.32
N ASP A 144 13.05 -11.67 24.26
CA ASP A 144 13.12 -12.32 22.93
C ASP A 144 14.41 -11.96 22.15
N GLY A 145 15.23 -11.05 22.68
CA GLY A 145 16.45 -10.54 22.06
C GLY A 145 16.21 -9.38 21.09
N THR A 146 15.01 -8.80 21.05
CA THR A 146 14.76 -7.58 20.27
C THR A 146 15.41 -6.40 20.97
N GLU A 147 16.29 -5.71 20.30
CA GLU A 147 16.85 -4.44 20.78
C GLU A 147 15.99 -3.29 20.29
N ILE A 148 15.50 -2.46 21.21
CA ILE A 148 14.69 -1.28 20.93
C ILE A 148 15.20 -0.10 21.75
N ARG A 149 15.00 1.11 21.24
CA ARG A 149 15.30 2.33 22.01
C ARG A 149 14.26 2.52 23.11
N ILE A 150 14.67 3.01 24.29
CA ILE A 150 13.75 3.48 25.33
C ILE A 150 12.90 4.64 24.78
N ALA A 151 11.80 4.96 25.45
CA ALA A 151 10.88 5.98 24.98
C ALA A 151 10.65 7.05 26.04
N PRO A 152 11.55 8.03 26.20
CA PRO A 152 11.27 9.23 26.97
C PRO A 152 9.99 9.94 26.53
N LEU A 153 9.37 10.69 27.45
CA LEU A 153 8.07 11.34 27.22
C LEU A 153 8.02 12.22 25.98
N ASP A 154 9.11 12.90 25.66
CA ASP A 154 9.18 13.84 24.53
C ASP A 154 9.10 13.18 23.16
N VAL A 155 9.44 11.87 23.04
CA VAL A 155 9.36 11.11 21.79
C VAL A 155 8.15 10.18 21.71
N GLN A 156 7.26 10.22 22.70
CA GLN A 156 6.07 9.38 22.72
C GLN A 156 4.93 9.95 21.86
N TYR A 157 4.14 9.05 21.29
CA TYR A 157 2.98 9.40 20.47
C TYR A 157 2.00 10.34 21.19
N GLN A 158 1.73 10.12 22.50
CA GLN A 158 0.78 10.93 23.27
C GLN A 158 1.24 12.40 23.39
N ASN A 159 2.55 12.66 23.40
CA ASN A 159 3.12 13.98 23.54
C ASN A 159 3.38 14.69 22.21
N ALA A 160 3.21 13.96 21.09
CA ALA A 160 3.27 14.57 19.77
C ALA A 160 2.09 15.54 19.54
N SER A 161 2.29 16.51 18.65
CA SER A 161 1.25 17.47 18.31
C SER A 161 -0.03 16.77 17.80
N VAL A 162 -1.18 17.39 18.01
CA VAL A 162 -2.48 16.84 17.55
C VAL A 162 -2.45 16.57 16.04
N TRP A 163 -1.88 17.50 15.26
CA TRP A 163 -1.73 17.33 13.81
C TRP A 163 -0.77 16.18 13.46
N GLY A 164 0.33 16.04 14.19
CA GLY A 164 1.27 14.92 14.02
C GLY A 164 0.57 13.57 14.24
N ARG A 165 -0.23 13.45 15.30
CA ARG A 165 -1.02 12.24 15.59
C ARG A 165 -2.07 11.95 14.52
N LEU A 166 -2.82 12.98 14.11
CA LEU A 166 -3.84 12.84 13.06
C LEU A 166 -3.23 12.37 11.75
N ILE A 167 -2.18 13.04 11.27
CA ILE A 167 -1.56 12.68 9.99
C ILE A 167 -0.94 11.27 10.05
N THR A 168 -0.32 10.91 11.18
CA THR A 168 0.22 9.57 11.38
C THR A 168 -0.86 8.51 11.27
N ASN A 169 -2.05 8.73 11.87
CA ASN A 169 -3.16 7.77 11.80
C ASN A 169 -3.75 7.64 10.39
N PHE A 170 -3.88 8.76 9.68
CA PHE A 170 -4.43 8.76 8.32
C PHE A 170 -3.43 8.30 7.26
N ALA A 171 -2.14 8.31 7.55
CA ALA A 171 -1.09 8.08 6.58
C ALA A 171 -1.15 6.71 5.90
N GLY A 172 -1.48 5.65 6.63
CA GLY A 172 -1.62 4.30 6.07
C GLY A 172 -2.69 4.23 4.98
N PRO A 173 -3.97 4.51 5.30
CA PRO A 173 -5.04 4.56 4.29
C PRO A 173 -4.75 5.53 3.14
N MET A 174 -4.21 6.70 3.44
CA MET A 174 -3.85 7.70 2.45
C MET A 174 -2.82 7.17 1.44
N ASN A 175 -1.78 6.48 1.91
CA ASN A 175 -0.78 5.90 1.04
C ASN A 175 -1.35 4.81 0.14
N ASN A 176 -2.27 3.99 0.64
CA ASN A 176 -2.94 2.99 -0.19
C ASN A 176 -3.82 3.64 -1.27
N PHE A 177 -4.45 4.77 -0.94
CA PHE A 177 -5.21 5.54 -1.92
C PHE A 177 -4.29 6.12 -3.02
N ILE A 178 -3.14 6.68 -2.62
CA ILE A 178 -2.12 7.18 -3.56
C ILE A 178 -1.58 6.03 -4.42
N LEU A 179 -1.30 4.86 -3.83
CA LEU A 179 -0.88 3.67 -4.57
C LEU A 179 -1.91 3.28 -5.63
N GLY A 180 -3.20 3.22 -5.26
CA GLY A 180 -4.28 2.92 -6.18
C GLY A 180 -4.30 3.89 -7.37
N LEU A 181 -4.19 5.20 -7.09
CA LEU A 181 -4.13 6.23 -8.11
C LEU A 181 -2.93 6.03 -9.05
N VAL A 182 -1.75 5.78 -8.50
CA VAL A 182 -0.54 5.52 -9.30
C VAL A 182 -0.71 4.30 -10.19
N VAL A 183 -1.31 3.22 -9.67
CA VAL A 183 -1.58 1.99 -10.45
C VAL A 183 -2.56 2.26 -11.59
N PHE A 184 -3.66 2.99 -11.36
CA PHE A 184 -4.62 3.32 -12.42
C PHE A 184 -4.00 4.21 -13.50
N ILE A 185 -3.18 5.18 -13.12
CA ILE A 185 -2.42 5.99 -14.09
C ILE A 185 -1.47 5.10 -14.90
N ALA A 186 -0.71 4.23 -14.25
CA ALA A 186 0.19 3.30 -14.91
C ALA A 186 -0.56 2.39 -15.91
N LEU A 187 -1.72 1.86 -15.53
CA LEU A 187 -2.57 1.06 -16.40
C LEU A 187 -3.02 1.84 -17.63
N ALA A 188 -3.42 3.12 -17.48
CA ALA A 188 -3.80 3.96 -18.63
C ALA A 188 -2.64 4.15 -19.61
N PHE A 189 -1.39 4.22 -19.11
CA PHE A 189 -0.21 4.29 -19.97
C PHE A 189 0.10 2.94 -20.64
N ILE A 190 0.05 1.85 -19.91
CA ILE A 190 0.32 0.48 -20.43
C ILE A 190 -0.71 0.08 -21.49
N GLN A 191 -1.98 0.40 -21.28
CA GLN A 191 -3.07 0.12 -22.23
C GLN A 191 -3.05 1.03 -23.47
N GLY A 192 -2.12 1.99 -23.52
CA GLY A 192 -2.00 2.92 -24.63
C GLY A 192 -2.98 4.10 -24.61
N GLY A 193 -3.91 4.16 -23.65
CA GLY A 193 -4.89 5.23 -23.50
C GLY A 193 -6.09 4.84 -22.66
N VAL A 194 -7.03 5.77 -22.51
CA VAL A 194 -8.27 5.58 -21.77
C VAL A 194 -9.46 5.52 -22.75
N GLN A 195 -10.43 4.66 -22.49
CA GLN A 195 -11.59 4.51 -23.35
C GLN A 195 -12.36 5.82 -23.51
N ASP A 196 -12.62 6.19 -24.76
CA ASP A 196 -13.45 7.35 -25.11
C ASP A 196 -14.90 6.94 -25.34
N LEU A 197 -15.70 7.01 -24.30
CA LEU A 197 -17.12 6.70 -24.36
C LEU A 197 -17.97 7.83 -24.96
N SER A 198 -17.39 9.02 -25.15
CA SER A 198 -18.10 10.20 -25.66
C SER A 198 -18.26 10.22 -27.19
N THR A 199 -17.63 9.30 -27.90
CA THR A 199 -17.62 9.22 -29.34
C THR A 199 -18.19 7.88 -29.86
N ASN A 200 -18.62 7.87 -31.11
CA ASN A 200 -18.99 6.68 -31.89
C ASN A 200 -17.83 6.09 -32.70
N GLN A 201 -16.60 6.57 -32.44
CA GLN A 201 -15.39 6.02 -33.03
C GLN A 201 -15.01 4.70 -32.32
N VAL A 202 -14.58 3.71 -33.10
CA VAL A 202 -14.37 2.37 -32.58
C VAL A 202 -12.99 1.82 -32.90
N ARG A 203 -12.53 0.89 -32.08
CA ARG A 203 -11.48 -0.08 -32.37
C ARG A 203 -12.13 -1.42 -32.69
N VAL A 204 -11.49 -2.20 -33.51
CA VAL A 204 -12.02 -3.47 -34.00
C VAL A 204 -11.20 -4.61 -33.44
N SER A 205 -11.85 -5.61 -32.89
CA SER A 205 -11.20 -6.83 -32.41
C SER A 205 -10.66 -7.62 -33.61
N GLU A 206 -9.41 -8.02 -33.58
CA GLU A 206 -8.81 -8.90 -34.57
C GLU A 206 -9.63 -10.18 -34.68
N ASN A 207 -9.92 -10.61 -35.93
CA ASN A 207 -10.76 -11.78 -36.23
C ASN A 207 -12.22 -11.69 -35.73
N GLY A 208 -12.70 -10.49 -35.33
CA GLY A 208 -14.08 -10.28 -34.93
C GLY A 208 -15.03 -10.13 -36.11
N PRO A 209 -16.36 -10.25 -35.87
CA PRO A 209 -17.38 -10.10 -36.91
C PRO A 209 -17.32 -8.76 -37.69
N ALA A 210 -17.04 -7.66 -36.99
CA ALA A 210 -16.89 -6.34 -37.59
C ALA A 210 -15.63 -6.22 -38.46
N ALA A 211 -14.51 -6.82 -38.04
CA ALA A 211 -13.29 -6.86 -38.85
C ALA A 211 -13.52 -7.63 -40.16
N SER A 212 -14.17 -8.80 -40.07
CA SER A 212 -14.54 -9.62 -41.24
C SER A 212 -15.48 -8.92 -42.21
N ALA A 213 -16.28 -7.95 -41.74
CA ALA A 213 -17.17 -7.12 -42.57
C ALA A 213 -16.48 -5.87 -43.11
N GLY A 214 -15.17 -5.65 -42.83
CA GLY A 214 -14.40 -4.55 -43.38
C GLY A 214 -14.45 -3.27 -42.57
N LEU A 215 -14.88 -3.30 -41.27
CA LEU A 215 -14.70 -2.21 -40.32
C LEU A 215 -13.24 -2.13 -39.91
N LYS A 216 -12.71 -0.94 -39.81
CA LYS A 216 -11.30 -0.68 -39.44
C LYS A 216 -11.20 0.12 -38.15
N ASN A 217 -10.03 0.06 -37.50
CA ASN A 217 -9.73 0.92 -36.36
C ASN A 217 -9.90 2.39 -36.75
N ASN A 218 -10.46 3.18 -35.81
CA ASN A 218 -10.77 4.59 -35.97
C ASN A 218 -11.92 4.93 -36.91
N ASP A 219 -12.65 3.95 -37.49
CA ASP A 219 -13.91 4.21 -38.19
C ASP A 219 -14.96 4.70 -37.21
N ARG A 220 -15.89 5.54 -37.69
CA ARG A 220 -17.06 5.99 -36.90
C ARG A 220 -18.30 5.24 -37.34
N ILE A 221 -19.04 4.71 -36.39
CA ILE A 221 -20.35 4.11 -36.66
C ILE A 221 -21.41 5.19 -36.51
N LEU A 222 -22.09 5.53 -37.61
CA LEU A 222 -23.10 6.58 -37.66
C LEU A 222 -24.52 6.06 -37.37
N GLN A 223 -24.76 4.78 -37.74
CA GLN A 223 -26.08 4.18 -37.60
C GLN A 223 -25.97 2.66 -37.56
N ILE A 224 -26.83 2.01 -36.77
CA ILE A 224 -26.96 0.56 -36.62
C ILE A 224 -28.44 0.21 -36.89
N GLY A 225 -28.73 -0.53 -37.98
CA GLY A 225 -30.09 -0.73 -38.43
C GLY A 225 -30.79 0.61 -38.66
N SER A 226 -31.88 0.89 -37.95
CA SER A 226 -32.61 2.18 -37.99
C SER A 226 -32.13 3.21 -36.98
N HIS A 227 -31.22 2.86 -36.06
CA HIS A 227 -30.82 3.70 -34.92
C HIS A 227 -29.55 4.52 -35.22
N LYS A 228 -29.67 5.85 -35.22
CA LYS A 228 -28.49 6.76 -35.28
C LYS A 228 -27.76 6.72 -33.96
N VAL A 229 -26.40 6.78 -33.99
CA VAL A 229 -25.54 6.71 -32.80
C VAL A 229 -24.46 7.77 -32.87
N SER A 230 -24.18 8.42 -31.76
CA SER A 230 -23.19 9.49 -31.63
C SER A 230 -22.14 9.23 -30.55
N ASN A 231 -22.40 8.31 -29.63
CA ASN A 231 -21.51 7.92 -28.55
C ASN A 231 -21.55 6.40 -28.30
N TRP A 232 -20.67 5.91 -27.41
CA TRP A 232 -20.54 4.50 -27.13
C TRP A 232 -21.80 3.87 -26.50
N GLU A 233 -22.46 4.58 -25.59
CA GLU A 233 -23.69 4.11 -24.94
C GLU A 233 -24.83 3.87 -25.94
N GLN A 234 -25.07 4.85 -26.80
CA GLN A 234 -26.06 4.70 -27.87
C GLN A 234 -25.71 3.57 -28.83
N LEU A 235 -24.41 3.39 -29.10
CA LEU A 235 -23.91 2.34 -29.97
C LEU A 235 -24.17 0.95 -29.37
N THR A 236 -23.84 0.73 -28.09
CA THR A 236 -24.11 -0.55 -27.43
C THR A 236 -25.60 -0.84 -27.30
N ALA A 237 -26.42 0.16 -26.96
CA ALA A 237 -27.88 0.04 -26.90
C ALA A 237 -28.48 -0.28 -28.27
N ALA A 238 -27.98 0.33 -29.35
CA ALA A 238 -28.44 0.07 -30.70
C ALA A 238 -28.07 -1.35 -31.17
N VAL A 239 -26.85 -1.85 -30.82
CA VAL A 239 -26.48 -3.26 -31.08
C VAL A 239 -27.44 -4.19 -30.36
N GLU A 240 -27.65 -3.99 -29.05
CA GLU A 240 -28.54 -4.83 -28.25
C GLU A 240 -29.97 -4.87 -28.81
N LYS A 241 -30.56 -3.69 -29.07
CA LYS A 241 -31.91 -3.60 -29.63
C LYS A 241 -32.04 -4.28 -30.98
N SER A 242 -31.05 -4.06 -31.88
CA SER A 242 -31.06 -4.62 -33.23
C SER A 242 -30.77 -6.13 -33.26
N THR A 243 -30.20 -6.70 -32.19
CA THR A 243 -29.86 -8.12 -32.11
C THR A 243 -30.88 -8.94 -31.31
N ARG A 244 -31.78 -8.31 -30.56
CA ARG A 244 -32.79 -8.98 -29.70
C ARG A 244 -33.71 -9.93 -30.46
N HIS A 245 -34.05 -9.60 -31.73
CA HIS A 245 -34.96 -10.34 -32.57
C HIS A 245 -34.29 -10.92 -33.83
N LEU A 246 -32.91 -10.98 -33.82
CA LEU A 246 -32.18 -11.51 -34.96
C LEU A 246 -32.28 -13.03 -35.05
N GLU A 247 -32.77 -13.52 -36.19
CA GLU A 247 -32.65 -14.94 -36.55
C GLU A 247 -31.22 -15.31 -36.87
N LYS A 248 -30.82 -16.59 -36.61
CA LYS A 248 -29.45 -17.12 -36.66
C LYS A 248 -28.57 -16.77 -37.88
N LYS A 249 -29.16 -16.26 -38.97
CA LYS A 249 -28.46 -15.93 -40.23
C LYS A 249 -28.55 -14.45 -40.65
N GLN A 250 -29.26 -13.61 -39.90
CA GLN A 250 -29.43 -12.20 -40.27
C GLN A 250 -28.16 -11.39 -40.04
N LYS A 251 -27.87 -10.49 -40.99
CA LYS A 251 -26.78 -9.54 -40.92
C LYS A 251 -27.30 -8.20 -40.43
N LEU A 252 -26.47 -7.50 -39.63
CA LEU A 252 -26.76 -6.18 -39.12
C LEU A 252 -26.13 -5.13 -40.03
N ALA A 253 -26.94 -4.25 -40.61
CA ALA A 253 -26.43 -3.15 -41.42
C ALA A 253 -25.87 -2.03 -40.54
N LEU A 254 -24.61 -1.67 -40.76
CA LEU A 254 -23.92 -0.56 -40.10
C LEU A 254 -23.57 0.50 -41.15
N LYS A 255 -24.05 1.73 -40.96
CA LYS A 255 -23.58 2.89 -41.71
C LYS A 255 -22.35 3.45 -40.99
N ILE A 256 -21.23 3.44 -41.70
CA ILE A 256 -19.95 3.83 -41.14
C ILE A 256 -19.31 4.97 -41.92
N LYS A 257 -18.50 5.80 -41.25
CA LYS A 257 -17.60 6.76 -41.89
C LYS A 257 -16.17 6.26 -41.69
N SER A 258 -15.52 5.85 -42.77
CA SER A 258 -14.11 5.42 -42.80
C SER A 258 -13.31 6.51 -43.50
N LYS A 259 -12.40 7.16 -42.76
CA LYS A 259 -11.78 8.43 -43.21
C LYS A 259 -12.87 9.46 -43.57
N GLU A 260 -12.99 9.82 -44.85
CA GLU A 260 -14.05 10.76 -45.32
C GLU A 260 -15.18 10.08 -46.10
N VAL A 261 -15.11 8.76 -46.31
CA VAL A 261 -16.09 8.00 -47.09
C VAL A 261 -17.17 7.39 -46.20
N VAL A 262 -18.41 7.69 -46.48
CA VAL A 262 -19.57 7.05 -45.84
C VAL A 262 -20.01 5.85 -46.64
N LYS A 263 -20.07 4.68 -46.01
CA LYS A 263 -20.51 3.43 -46.64
C LYS A 263 -21.33 2.58 -45.67
N THR A 264 -22.07 1.62 -46.19
CA THR A 264 -22.81 0.64 -45.40
C THR A 264 -22.11 -0.72 -45.49
N ILE A 265 -21.88 -1.34 -44.35
CA ILE A 265 -21.35 -2.70 -44.25
C ILE A 265 -22.37 -3.60 -43.56
N ASN A 266 -22.32 -4.90 -43.85
CA ASN A 266 -23.20 -5.89 -43.26
C ASN A 266 -22.39 -6.81 -42.35
N VAL A 267 -22.60 -6.70 -41.04
CA VAL A 267 -21.91 -7.49 -40.02
C VAL A 267 -22.81 -8.65 -39.61
N LYS A 268 -22.25 -9.85 -39.49
CA LYS A 268 -22.93 -11.02 -38.93
C LYS A 268 -22.58 -11.12 -37.45
N PRO A 269 -23.48 -10.75 -36.51
CA PRO A 269 -23.19 -10.83 -35.10
C PRO A 269 -22.87 -12.26 -34.66
N GLN A 270 -21.94 -12.42 -33.70
CA GLN A 270 -21.64 -13.70 -33.10
C GLN A 270 -22.35 -13.79 -31.74
N LYS A 271 -22.99 -14.92 -31.50
CA LYS A 271 -23.64 -15.20 -30.21
C LYS A 271 -22.57 -15.69 -29.24
N VAL A 272 -22.44 -15.01 -28.12
CA VAL A 272 -21.57 -15.39 -26.98
C VAL A 272 -22.48 -15.43 -25.75
N ASP A 273 -22.64 -16.60 -25.18
CA ASP A 273 -23.58 -16.86 -24.09
C ASP A 273 -25.02 -16.40 -24.44
N LYS A 274 -25.55 -15.44 -23.67
CA LYS A 274 -26.90 -14.88 -23.85
C LYS A 274 -26.94 -13.62 -24.71
N SER A 275 -25.79 -13.11 -25.18
CA SER A 275 -25.66 -11.84 -25.89
C SER A 275 -25.05 -12.00 -27.26
N TYR A 276 -25.40 -11.06 -28.19
CA TYR A 276 -24.75 -10.95 -29.48
C TYR A 276 -23.67 -9.87 -29.44
N ILE A 277 -22.52 -10.19 -29.98
CA ILE A 277 -21.39 -9.26 -30.09
C ILE A 277 -21.02 -9.07 -31.57
N ILE A 278 -20.51 -7.88 -31.88
CA ILE A 278 -20.00 -7.56 -33.23
C ILE A 278 -18.49 -7.37 -33.27
N GLY A 279 -17.81 -7.47 -32.11
CA GLY A 279 -16.34 -7.40 -32.02
C GLY A 279 -15.78 -5.98 -32.17
N ILE A 280 -16.37 -5.01 -31.48
CA ILE A 280 -15.90 -3.63 -31.40
C ILE A 280 -15.61 -3.23 -29.98
N MET A 281 -14.71 -2.27 -29.82
CA MET A 281 -14.30 -1.66 -28.55
C MET A 281 -14.32 -0.13 -28.68
N PRO A 282 -14.46 0.62 -27.59
CA PRO A 282 -14.36 2.08 -27.61
C PRO A 282 -13.00 2.54 -28.17
N ALA A 283 -12.99 3.68 -28.85
CA ALA A 283 -11.75 4.37 -29.18
C ALA A 283 -10.95 4.71 -27.92
N LEU A 284 -9.66 5.02 -28.06
CA LEU A 284 -8.82 5.47 -26.95
C LEU A 284 -8.46 6.94 -27.12
N LYS A 285 -8.51 7.66 -26.00
CA LYS A 285 -7.82 8.93 -25.81
C LYS A 285 -6.36 8.63 -25.46
N THR A 286 -5.43 9.02 -26.35
CA THR A 286 -4.04 8.57 -26.29
C THR A 286 -3.07 9.67 -25.87
N SER A 287 -3.52 10.95 -25.73
CA SER A 287 -2.63 12.04 -25.34
C SER A 287 -2.12 11.83 -23.91
N PHE A 288 -0.95 12.38 -23.58
CA PHE A 288 -0.39 12.31 -22.24
C PHE A 288 -1.37 12.81 -21.17
N LYS A 289 -2.01 13.96 -21.46
CA LYS A 289 -3.02 14.55 -20.57
C LYS A 289 -4.23 13.64 -20.37
N ASP A 290 -4.71 12.99 -21.44
CA ASP A 290 -5.83 12.07 -21.34
C ASP A 290 -5.50 10.83 -20.52
N LYS A 291 -4.29 10.27 -20.66
CA LYS A 291 -3.83 9.13 -19.86
C LYS A 291 -3.75 9.49 -18.38
N LEU A 292 -3.16 10.64 -18.06
CA LEU A 292 -3.04 11.13 -16.69
C LEU A 292 -4.42 11.37 -16.05
N LEU A 293 -5.27 12.20 -16.70
CA LEU A 293 -6.61 12.53 -16.20
C LEU A 293 -7.57 11.34 -16.25
N GLY A 294 -7.38 10.46 -17.22
CA GLY A 294 -8.19 9.26 -17.36
C GLY A 294 -7.86 8.21 -16.30
N GLY A 295 -6.59 8.05 -15.93
CA GLY A 295 -6.19 7.25 -14.78
C GLY A 295 -6.86 7.74 -13.50
N PHE A 296 -6.92 9.05 -13.30
CA PHE A 296 -7.66 9.66 -12.20
C PHE A 296 -9.16 9.33 -12.21
N LYS A 297 -9.81 9.36 -13.41
CA LYS A 297 -11.23 9.01 -13.56
C LYS A 297 -11.53 7.53 -13.40
N LEU A 298 -10.56 6.66 -13.63
CA LEU A 298 -10.69 5.22 -13.38
C LEU A 298 -10.60 4.86 -11.90
N ALA A 299 -9.99 5.73 -11.10
CA ALA A 299 -9.84 5.55 -9.65
C ALA A 299 -11.08 6.00 -8.86
N TRP A 300 -11.97 6.76 -9.47
CA TRP A 300 -13.27 7.24 -8.96
C TRP A 300 -14.42 6.60 -9.73
#